data_42f4fd732b6c597510bd0c9df55d9bb2
#
_entry.id   42f4fd732b6c597510bd0c9df55d9bb2
#
_cell.length_a   1.000
_cell.length_b   1.000
_cell.length_c   1.000
_cell.angle_alpha   90.00
_cell.angle_beta   90.00
_cell.angle_gamma   90.00
#
_symmetry.space_group_name_H-M   'P 1'
#
loop_
_entity.id
_entity.type
_entity.pdbx_description
1 polymer ?
#
loop_
_entity_poly.entity_id
_entity_poly.type
_entity_poly.pdbx_seq_one_letter_code
_entity_poly.pdbx_strand_id
1 'polypeptide(L)'
;MKRVLSFVAAVLILSSCTRISPTEVGFKIDNSGDYRGIDSLPLLTGFQFYTPGFTYIVTIPTTQQHVAWTEDANEGKAVDEAIVVSCNGGAGFKMDIGLNYRVNPTKASKIYLKYKTDDLESITNTYLRNVVRGSMQDVSGLLTVDSILNNLPGFESAVRKNVTERFEKDGFIVDNFSILKQPVPTDKSLSDAINAKIRAKQDAETSKMQLQSSIAEANKQIAKARGDSATKVINAMGEAEAVKKIQQVLTPTYVEYIKASRWNGVQPSVVGGGGGMILQLKQ
;
A
#
# COMPACT_ATOMS: atom_id res chain seq x y z
N MET A 1 -10.28 72.12 18.40
CA MET A 1 -9.47 71.62 17.25
C MET A 1 -8.31 70.74 17.71
N LYS A 2 -7.42 71.12 18.62
CA LYS A 2 -6.28 70.26 19.06
C LYS A 2 -6.69 68.89 19.61
N ARG A 3 -7.77 68.79 20.43
CA ARG A 3 -8.25 67.53 20.98
C ARG A 3 -8.83 66.57 19.94
N VAL A 4 -9.50 67.12 18.90
CA VAL A 4 -10.00 66.32 17.76
C VAL A 4 -8.86 65.78 16.91
N LEU A 5 -7.85 66.62 16.65
CA LEU A 5 -6.65 66.24 15.94
C LEU A 5 -5.85 65.15 16.67
N SER A 6 -5.76 65.27 17.99
CA SER A 6 -5.12 64.25 18.87
C SER A 6 -5.89 62.94 18.87
N PHE A 7 -7.21 62.97 18.85
CA PHE A 7 -8.06 61.78 18.78
C PHE A 7 -7.97 61.07 17.41
N VAL A 8 -7.99 61.86 16.34
CA VAL A 8 -7.78 61.32 14.97
C VAL A 8 -6.38 60.72 14.79
N ALA A 9 -5.35 61.35 15.35
CA ALA A 9 -3.99 60.80 15.34
C ALA A 9 -3.90 59.48 16.16
N ALA A 10 -4.56 59.40 17.30
CA ALA A 10 -4.62 58.18 18.14
C ALA A 10 -5.37 57.05 17.41
N VAL A 11 -6.47 57.32 16.72
CA VAL A 11 -7.23 56.33 15.93
C VAL A 11 -6.40 55.83 14.74
N LEU A 12 -5.64 56.71 14.06
CA LEU A 12 -4.74 56.34 12.97
C LEU A 12 -3.60 55.43 13.44
N ILE A 13 -3.05 55.67 14.65
CA ILE A 13 -2.00 54.82 15.21
C ILE A 13 -2.55 53.43 15.60
N LEU A 14 -3.76 53.35 16.15
CA LEU A 14 -4.41 52.10 16.50
C LEU A 14 -4.80 51.26 15.28
N SER A 15 -5.08 51.88 14.14
CA SER A 15 -5.39 51.18 12.88
C SER A 15 -4.15 50.62 12.13
N SER A 16 -2.95 50.96 12.60
CA SER A 16 -1.68 50.53 11.99
C SER A 16 -1.09 49.22 12.54
N CYS A 17 -1.89 48.45 13.22
CA CYS A 17 -1.45 47.17 13.81
C CYS A 17 -2.19 45.98 13.15
N THR A 18 -1.44 45.00 12.69
CA THR A 18 -1.98 43.74 12.23
C THR A 18 -1.45 42.61 13.09
N ARG A 19 -2.24 41.55 13.24
CA ARG A 19 -1.86 40.35 13.98
C ARG A 19 -1.54 39.21 13.02
N ILE A 20 -0.32 38.69 13.09
CA ILE A 20 0.09 37.49 12.35
C ILE A 20 -0.19 36.28 13.23
N SER A 21 -1.00 35.35 12.68
CA SER A 21 -1.32 34.08 13.34
C SER A 21 -0.07 33.20 13.49
N PRO A 22 0.02 32.31 14.51
CA PRO A 22 1.07 31.31 14.62
C PRO A 22 1.16 30.35 13.41
N THR A 23 0.08 30.25 12.65
CA THR A 23 -0.05 29.37 11.48
C THR A 23 0.40 30.03 10.17
N GLU A 24 0.82 31.31 10.23
CA GLU A 24 1.18 32.10 9.08
C GLU A 24 2.56 32.74 9.28
N VAL A 25 3.21 33.05 8.18
CA VAL A 25 4.39 33.91 8.17
C VAL A 25 4.08 35.19 7.41
N GLY A 26 4.43 36.34 8.01
CA GLY A 26 4.28 37.63 7.38
C GLY A 26 5.60 38.15 6.86
N PHE A 27 5.52 39.08 5.91
CA PHE A 27 6.64 39.91 5.49
C PHE A 27 6.13 41.30 5.11
N LYS A 28 7.01 42.27 5.32
CA LYS A 28 6.71 43.69 5.12
C LYS A 28 7.06 44.10 3.71
N ILE A 29 6.19 44.88 3.09
CA ILE A 29 6.42 45.49 1.77
C ILE A 29 6.42 47.00 1.92
N ASP A 30 7.51 47.62 1.52
CA ASP A 30 7.67 49.07 1.51
C ASP A 30 7.41 49.63 0.10
N ASN A 31 6.41 50.52 0.00
CA ASN A 31 5.99 51.12 -1.26
C ASN A 31 6.75 52.44 -1.58
N SER A 32 7.48 52.98 -0.60
CA SER A 32 8.12 54.29 -0.73
C SER A 32 9.47 54.37 -0.06
N GLY A 33 10.29 55.34 -0.47
CA GLY A 33 11.63 55.54 0.06
C GLY A 33 12.73 54.88 -0.77
N ASP A 34 13.98 54.96 -0.29
CA ASP A 34 15.16 54.40 -0.94
C ASP A 34 15.21 52.86 -0.87
N TYR A 35 14.48 52.26 0.07
CA TYR A 35 14.38 50.81 0.31
C TYR A 35 13.03 50.24 -0.16
N ARG A 36 12.66 50.55 -1.40
CA ARG A 36 11.45 49.96 -1.99
C ARG A 36 11.61 48.47 -2.20
N GLY A 37 10.64 47.69 -1.74
CA GLY A 37 10.62 46.28 -2.02
C GLY A 37 10.15 45.45 -0.85
N ILE A 38 10.41 44.16 -0.96
CA ILE A 38 10.00 43.18 0.04
C ILE A 38 11.14 42.93 1.02
N ASP A 39 10.87 43.10 2.31
CA ASP A 39 11.77 42.67 3.34
C ASP A 39 11.90 41.12 3.29
N SER A 40 13.14 40.67 3.17
CA SER A 40 13.44 39.23 3.10
C SER A 40 13.34 38.55 4.46
N LEU A 41 13.25 39.30 5.56
CA LEU A 41 13.12 38.74 6.91
C LEU A 41 11.67 38.35 7.18
N PRO A 42 11.39 37.08 7.52
CA PRO A 42 10.04 36.68 7.87
C PRO A 42 9.65 37.33 9.21
N LEU A 43 8.46 37.91 9.26
CA LEU A 43 7.84 38.37 10.49
C LEU A 43 7.22 37.15 11.19
N LEU A 44 7.67 36.89 12.40
CA LEU A 44 7.12 35.83 13.23
C LEU A 44 5.76 36.24 13.81
N THR A 45 5.12 35.36 14.57
CA THR A 45 3.80 35.56 15.18
C THR A 45 3.68 36.80 16.07
N GLY A 46 2.49 37.36 16.16
CA GLY A 46 2.16 38.44 17.08
C GLY A 46 1.67 39.69 16.39
N PHE A 47 1.62 40.78 17.18
CA PHE A 47 1.20 42.09 16.69
C PHE A 47 2.37 42.81 15.98
N GLN A 48 2.11 43.24 14.77
CA GLN A 48 3.08 43.96 13.94
C GLN A 48 2.54 45.34 13.59
N PHE A 49 3.40 46.35 13.81
CA PHE A 49 3.07 47.73 13.47
C PHE A 49 3.59 48.09 12.07
N TYR A 50 2.78 48.76 11.31
CA TYR A 50 3.15 49.25 9.97
C TYR A 50 2.58 50.67 9.74
N THR A 51 3.09 51.38 8.74
CA THR A 51 2.62 52.72 8.41
C THR A 51 1.68 52.63 7.22
N PRO A 52 0.34 52.75 7.41
CA PRO A 52 -0.62 52.66 6.33
C PRO A 52 -0.30 53.66 5.20
N GLY A 53 -0.41 53.22 3.95
CA GLY A 53 -0.07 54.01 2.75
C GLY A 53 1.39 53.91 2.31
N PHE A 54 2.33 53.68 3.23
CA PHE A 54 3.76 53.51 2.90
C PHE A 54 4.20 52.05 2.95
N THR A 55 3.66 51.30 3.90
CA THR A 55 3.98 49.88 4.11
C THR A 55 2.73 49.07 4.25
N TYR A 56 2.81 47.80 3.92
CA TYR A 56 1.77 46.80 4.22
C TYR A 56 2.41 45.43 4.51
N ILE A 57 1.66 44.59 5.20
CA ILE A 57 2.11 43.26 5.59
C ILE A 57 1.30 42.25 4.79
N VAL A 58 2.02 41.33 4.15
CA VAL A 58 1.44 40.15 3.48
C VAL A 58 1.71 38.96 4.33
N THR A 59 0.71 38.09 4.50
CA THR A 59 0.81 36.82 5.24
C THR A 59 0.60 35.63 4.31
N ILE A 60 1.41 34.61 4.50
CA ILE A 60 1.28 33.35 3.77
C ILE A 60 1.13 32.21 4.81
N PRO A 61 0.14 31.32 4.68
CA PRO A 61 -0.02 30.19 5.58
C PRO A 61 1.17 29.21 5.44
N THR A 62 1.68 28.78 6.60
CA THR A 62 2.79 27.81 6.70
C THR A 62 2.33 26.44 7.18
N THR A 63 1.02 26.30 7.43
CA THR A 63 0.40 25.03 7.75
C THR A 63 0.49 24.07 6.57
N GLN A 64 0.41 22.80 6.88
CA GLN A 64 0.36 21.75 5.86
C GLN A 64 -0.90 21.92 5.00
N GLN A 65 -0.70 21.97 3.70
CA GLN A 65 -1.74 21.99 2.69
C GLN A 65 -1.91 20.59 2.12
N HIS A 66 -3.15 20.17 1.97
CA HIS A 66 -3.50 18.91 1.33
C HIS A 66 -4.22 19.19 0.02
N VAL A 67 -3.75 18.57 -1.05
CA VAL A 67 -4.34 18.69 -2.39
C VAL A 67 -4.45 17.30 -2.99
N ALA A 68 -5.61 17.02 -3.58
CA ALA A 68 -5.85 15.83 -4.37
C ALA A 68 -6.32 16.26 -5.77
N TRP A 69 -5.60 15.82 -6.79
CA TRP A 69 -6.01 15.97 -8.18
C TRP A 69 -6.50 14.62 -8.68
N THR A 70 -7.83 14.45 -8.70
CA THR A 70 -8.49 13.18 -8.98
C THR A 70 -9.47 13.31 -10.14
N GLU A 71 -9.79 12.16 -10.74
CA GLU A 71 -10.87 12.06 -11.72
C GLU A 71 -12.25 12.11 -11.04
N ASP A 72 -12.34 11.61 -9.81
CA ASP A 72 -13.60 11.53 -9.08
C ASP A 72 -13.97 12.89 -8.47
N ALA A 73 -15.12 13.41 -8.86
CA ALA A 73 -15.68 14.66 -8.34
C ALA A 73 -16.00 14.62 -6.82
N ASN A 74 -16.02 13.44 -6.21
CA ASN A 74 -16.29 13.28 -4.77
C ASN A 74 -15.01 13.33 -3.91
N GLU A 75 -13.84 13.17 -4.52
CA GLU A 75 -12.55 13.12 -3.80
C GLU A 75 -11.70 14.40 -3.96
N GLY A 76 -12.20 15.40 -4.70
CA GLY A 76 -11.47 16.65 -4.97
C GLY A 76 -12.42 17.78 -5.33
N LYS A 77 -12.14 18.49 -6.42
CA LYS A 77 -13.06 19.46 -7.01
C LYS A 77 -14.06 18.72 -7.91
N ALA A 78 -15.23 19.32 -8.11
CA ALA A 78 -16.31 18.78 -8.94
C ALA A 78 -15.96 18.68 -10.46
N VAL A 79 -14.67 18.71 -10.81
CA VAL A 79 -14.15 18.65 -12.18
C VAL A 79 -13.02 17.61 -12.21
N ASP A 80 -12.92 16.89 -13.31
CA ASP A 80 -11.77 16.01 -13.56
C ASP A 80 -10.45 16.78 -13.53
N GLU A 81 -9.69 16.59 -12.46
CA GLU A 81 -8.38 17.21 -12.25
C GLU A 81 -7.22 16.21 -12.35
N ALA A 82 -7.49 14.95 -12.69
CA ALA A 82 -6.46 13.94 -12.82
C ALA A 82 -5.33 14.39 -13.76
N ILE A 83 -4.12 13.97 -13.46
CA ILE A 83 -2.93 14.35 -14.23
C ILE A 83 -2.72 13.36 -15.37
N VAL A 84 -2.69 13.89 -16.59
CA VAL A 84 -2.40 13.10 -17.80
C VAL A 84 -0.94 13.28 -18.17
N VAL A 85 -0.24 12.15 -18.34
CA VAL A 85 1.16 12.09 -18.77
C VAL A 85 1.32 11.02 -19.86
N SER A 86 2.37 11.13 -20.66
CA SER A 86 2.72 10.16 -21.68
C SER A 86 3.99 9.40 -21.28
N CYS A 87 4.05 8.10 -21.58
CA CYS A 87 5.25 7.31 -21.37
C CYS A 87 6.00 7.03 -22.68
N ASN A 88 7.14 6.38 -22.55
CA ASN A 88 7.91 5.92 -23.73
C ASN A 88 7.06 4.98 -24.55
N GLY A 89 6.97 5.27 -25.88
CA GLY A 89 6.07 4.58 -26.81
C GLY A 89 4.77 5.35 -27.10
N GLY A 90 4.59 6.60 -26.56
CA GLY A 90 3.47 7.49 -26.87
C GLY A 90 2.16 7.18 -26.17
N ALA A 91 2.12 6.16 -25.31
CA ALA A 91 0.93 5.83 -24.54
C ALA A 91 0.66 6.88 -23.46
N GLY A 92 -0.56 7.41 -23.42
CA GLY A 92 -1.02 8.35 -22.39
C GLY A 92 -1.63 7.62 -21.19
N PHE A 93 -1.36 8.15 -20.00
CA PHE A 93 -1.96 7.70 -18.74
C PHE A 93 -2.59 8.84 -17.99
N LYS A 94 -3.69 8.52 -17.33
CA LYS A 94 -4.37 9.34 -16.36
C LYS A 94 -4.09 8.81 -14.96
N MET A 95 -3.73 9.69 -14.05
CA MET A 95 -3.35 9.32 -12.68
C MET A 95 -3.95 10.30 -11.68
N ASP A 96 -4.45 9.76 -10.59
CA ASP A 96 -4.94 10.50 -9.44
C ASP A 96 -3.79 10.69 -8.44
N ILE A 97 -3.54 11.94 -8.04
CA ILE A 97 -2.38 12.33 -7.25
C ILE A 97 -2.82 13.01 -5.97
N GLY A 98 -2.26 12.57 -4.85
CA GLY A 98 -2.32 13.24 -3.56
C GLY A 98 -0.99 13.90 -3.22
N LEU A 99 -1.04 15.16 -2.81
CA LEU A 99 0.12 15.95 -2.44
C LEU A 99 -0.12 16.67 -1.11
N ASN A 100 0.79 16.46 -0.16
CA ASN A 100 0.87 17.24 1.07
C ASN A 100 2.15 18.07 1.05
N TYR A 101 2.01 19.36 1.20
CA TYR A 101 3.13 20.27 1.18
C TYR A 101 2.89 21.43 2.15
N ARG A 102 3.94 22.17 2.44
CA ARG A 102 3.90 23.41 3.23
C ARG A 102 4.87 24.43 2.68
N VAL A 103 4.62 25.68 3.00
CA VAL A 103 5.52 26.79 2.68
C VAL A 103 6.71 26.80 3.63
N ASN A 104 7.91 26.95 3.09
CA ASN A 104 9.09 27.22 3.92
C ASN A 104 9.06 28.68 4.42
N PRO A 105 8.95 28.91 5.75
CA PRO A 105 8.81 30.26 6.29
C PRO A 105 9.94 31.22 5.86
N THR A 106 11.16 30.71 5.73
CA THR A 106 12.32 31.52 5.36
C THR A 106 12.33 31.93 3.88
N LYS A 107 11.53 31.28 3.05
CA LYS A 107 11.44 31.55 1.61
C LYS A 107 10.09 32.16 1.20
N ALA A 108 9.20 32.45 2.15
CA ALA A 108 7.86 32.98 1.86
C ALA A 108 7.88 34.29 1.05
N SER A 109 8.80 35.20 1.36
CA SER A 109 8.99 36.46 0.60
C SER A 109 9.39 36.17 -0.85
N LYS A 110 10.22 35.17 -1.11
CA LYS A 110 10.62 34.75 -2.46
C LYS A 110 9.45 34.17 -3.26
N ILE A 111 8.57 33.40 -2.58
CA ILE A 111 7.34 32.86 -3.18
C ILE A 111 6.46 34.01 -3.66
N TYR A 112 6.21 34.98 -2.80
CA TYR A 112 5.43 36.15 -3.18
C TYR A 112 6.07 36.95 -4.33
N LEU A 113 7.40 37.13 -4.32
CA LEU A 113 8.11 37.79 -5.43
C LEU A 113 7.95 37.05 -6.76
N LYS A 114 7.97 35.74 -6.72
CA LYS A 114 7.88 34.87 -7.90
C LYS A 114 6.46 34.85 -8.48
N TYR A 115 5.45 34.66 -7.62
CA TYR A 115 4.08 34.45 -8.04
C TYR A 115 3.19 35.68 -8.00
N LYS A 116 3.61 36.75 -7.29
CA LYS A 116 2.89 38.04 -7.15
C LYS A 116 1.49 37.90 -6.54
N THR A 117 1.26 36.85 -5.75
CA THR A 117 0.02 36.60 -5.03
C THR A 117 0.32 35.92 -3.68
N ASP A 118 -0.54 36.16 -2.71
CA ASP A 118 -0.58 35.52 -1.41
C ASP A 118 -1.61 34.36 -1.38
N ASP A 119 -2.41 34.21 -2.42
CA ASP A 119 -3.36 33.12 -2.57
C ASP A 119 -2.64 31.80 -2.92
N LEU A 120 -2.44 30.99 -1.89
CA LEU A 120 -1.76 29.70 -2.00
C LEU A 120 -2.55 28.69 -2.84
N GLU A 121 -3.89 28.78 -2.83
CA GLU A 121 -4.73 27.91 -3.66
C GLU A 121 -4.52 28.17 -5.15
N SER A 122 -4.47 29.44 -5.54
CA SER A 122 -4.18 29.82 -6.92
C SER A 122 -2.78 29.36 -7.36
N ILE A 123 -1.75 29.54 -6.50
CA ILE A 123 -0.39 29.04 -6.77
C ILE A 123 -0.41 27.52 -6.97
N THR A 124 -1.12 26.79 -6.12
CA THR A 124 -1.20 25.34 -6.16
C THR A 124 -1.83 24.83 -7.45
N ASN A 125 -2.99 25.37 -7.79
CA ASN A 125 -3.75 24.89 -8.94
C ASN A 125 -3.12 25.28 -10.28
N THR A 126 -2.36 26.37 -10.32
CA THR A 126 -1.76 26.88 -11.57
C THR A 126 -0.30 26.43 -11.72
N TYR A 127 0.54 26.71 -10.71
CA TYR A 127 1.98 26.48 -10.82
C TYR A 127 2.42 25.13 -10.28
N LEU A 128 2.03 24.78 -9.05
CA LEU A 128 2.51 23.56 -8.42
C LEU A 128 1.99 22.32 -9.14
N ARG A 129 0.74 22.34 -9.60
CA ARG A 129 0.17 21.27 -10.43
C ARG A 129 0.99 21.06 -11.71
N ASN A 130 1.42 22.14 -12.37
CA ASN A 130 2.25 22.03 -13.57
C ASN A 130 3.66 21.51 -13.25
N VAL A 131 4.23 21.84 -12.10
CA VAL A 131 5.52 21.29 -11.65
C VAL A 131 5.40 19.78 -11.40
N VAL A 132 4.34 19.34 -10.73
CA VAL A 132 4.05 17.91 -10.51
C VAL A 132 3.86 17.19 -11.85
N ARG A 133 3.03 17.72 -12.75
CA ARG A 133 2.82 17.18 -14.09
C ARG A 133 4.12 17.04 -14.86
N GLY A 134 4.97 18.09 -14.86
CA GLY A 134 6.26 18.07 -15.52
C GLY A 134 7.22 17.03 -14.93
N SER A 135 7.24 16.91 -13.59
CA SER A 135 8.06 15.90 -12.90
C SER A 135 7.60 14.47 -13.21
N MET A 136 6.28 14.26 -13.28
CA MET A 136 5.72 12.98 -13.70
C MET A 136 6.06 12.66 -15.17
N GLN A 137 5.95 13.65 -16.06
CA GLN A 137 6.26 13.50 -17.47
C GLN A 137 7.74 13.14 -17.71
N ASP A 138 8.67 13.75 -16.95
CA ASP A 138 10.10 13.47 -17.06
C ASP A 138 10.42 12.00 -16.69
N VAL A 139 9.77 11.50 -15.63
CA VAL A 139 9.98 10.10 -15.20
C VAL A 139 9.24 9.12 -16.10
N SER A 140 7.98 9.41 -16.46
CA SER A 140 7.18 8.53 -17.31
C SER A 140 7.72 8.41 -18.73
N GLY A 141 8.28 9.49 -19.28
CA GLY A 141 8.90 9.49 -20.59
C GLY A 141 10.10 8.55 -20.77
N LEU A 142 10.74 8.16 -19.67
CA LEU A 142 11.85 7.20 -19.64
C LEU A 142 11.38 5.75 -19.51
N LEU A 143 10.14 5.51 -19.12
CA LEU A 143 9.60 4.21 -18.76
C LEU A 143 8.54 3.76 -19.75
N THR A 144 8.44 2.44 -19.95
CA THR A 144 7.33 1.85 -20.69
C THR A 144 6.12 1.63 -19.78
N VAL A 145 4.95 1.48 -20.39
CA VAL A 145 3.68 1.13 -19.73
C VAL A 145 3.84 -0.03 -18.74
N ASP A 146 4.42 -1.12 -19.23
CA ASP A 146 4.65 -2.33 -18.42
C ASP A 146 5.56 -2.09 -17.23
N SER A 147 6.59 -1.25 -17.39
CA SER A 147 7.52 -0.92 -16.31
C SER A 147 6.82 -0.12 -15.20
N ILE A 148 5.95 0.83 -15.56
CA ILE A 148 5.19 1.63 -14.61
C ILE A 148 4.19 0.76 -13.85
N LEU A 149 3.41 -0.08 -14.56
CA LEU A 149 2.38 -0.91 -13.95
C LEU A 149 2.95 -2.04 -13.07
N ASN A 150 4.10 -2.61 -13.46
CA ASN A 150 4.74 -3.68 -12.68
C ASN A 150 5.51 -3.15 -11.47
N ASN A 151 5.93 -1.87 -11.47
CA ASN A 151 6.71 -1.27 -10.37
C ASN A 151 6.21 0.14 -10.05
N LEU A 152 4.92 0.25 -9.72
CA LEU A 152 4.31 1.53 -9.33
C LEU A 152 5.00 2.20 -8.12
N PRO A 153 5.43 1.48 -7.06
CA PRO A 153 6.14 2.11 -5.93
C PRO A 153 7.50 2.70 -6.34
N GLY A 154 8.22 2.05 -7.26
CA GLY A 154 9.48 2.59 -7.79
C GLY A 154 9.26 3.85 -8.64
N PHE A 155 8.22 3.86 -9.46
CA PHE A 155 7.82 5.04 -10.23
C PHE A 155 7.41 6.20 -9.30
N GLU A 156 6.56 5.94 -8.30
CA GLU A 156 6.14 6.94 -7.31
C GLU A 156 7.35 7.54 -6.56
N SER A 157 8.29 6.72 -6.15
CA SER A 157 9.51 7.17 -5.45
C SER A 157 10.37 8.08 -6.33
N ALA A 158 10.54 7.73 -7.61
CA ALA A 158 11.29 8.54 -8.57
C ALA A 158 10.61 9.90 -8.84
N VAL A 159 9.28 9.90 -9.01
CA VAL A 159 8.50 11.13 -9.17
C VAL A 159 8.57 11.98 -7.90
N ARG A 160 8.38 11.39 -6.73
CA ARG A 160 8.46 12.09 -5.43
C ARG A 160 9.79 12.82 -5.29
N LYS A 161 10.90 12.16 -5.61
CA LYS A 161 12.23 12.77 -5.57
C LYS A 161 12.31 14.00 -6.49
N ASN A 162 11.86 13.88 -7.73
CA ASN A 162 11.90 14.97 -8.71
C ASN A 162 10.98 16.15 -8.29
N VAL A 163 9.77 15.83 -7.79
CA VAL A 163 8.85 16.85 -7.25
C VAL A 163 9.47 17.57 -6.07
N THR A 164 10.04 16.85 -5.09
CA THR A 164 10.68 17.42 -3.90
C THR A 164 11.80 18.39 -4.29
N GLU A 165 12.71 17.99 -5.17
CA GLU A 165 13.83 18.83 -5.62
C GLU A 165 13.35 20.12 -6.28
N ARG A 166 12.27 20.07 -7.05
CA ARG A 166 11.71 21.27 -7.72
C ARG A 166 10.97 22.17 -6.74
N PHE A 167 10.18 21.61 -5.84
CA PHE A 167 9.45 22.34 -4.81
C PHE A 167 10.39 23.06 -3.85
N GLU A 168 11.47 22.42 -3.42
CA GLU A 168 12.48 23.04 -2.53
C GLU A 168 13.16 24.27 -3.16
N LYS A 169 13.42 24.24 -4.48
CA LYS A 169 13.96 25.39 -5.22
C LYS A 169 12.98 26.56 -5.17
N ASP A 170 11.68 26.29 -5.25
CA ASP A 170 10.62 27.28 -5.26
C ASP A 170 10.19 27.75 -3.86
N GLY A 171 10.71 27.11 -2.80
CA GLY A 171 10.43 27.52 -1.43
C GLY A 171 9.33 26.70 -0.75
N PHE A 172 8.91 25.58 -1.33
CA PHE A 172 7.95 24.68 -0.74
C PHE A 172 8.64 23.44 -0.19
N ILE A 173 8.05 22.80 0.82
CA ILE A 173 8.50 21.56 1.43
C ILE A 173 7.43 20.53 1.14
N VAL A 174 7.79 19.42 0.50
CA VAL A 174 6.90 18.28 0.25
C VAL A 174 6.96 17.36 1.44
N ASP A 175 5.84 17.19 2.13
CA ASP A 175 5.72 16.28 3.25
C ASP A 175 5.32 14.87 2.77
N ASN A 176 4.41 14.79 1.80
CA ASN A 176 4.04 13.52 1.17
C ASN A 176 3.59 13.72 -0.28
N PHE A 177 3.93 12.76 -1.12
CA PHE A 177 3.43 12.61 -2.48
C PHE A 177 3.01 11.18 -2.68
N SER A 178 1.81 10.94 -3.20
CA SER A 178 1.28 9.60 -3.44
C SER A 178 0.44 9.54 -4.71
N ILE A 179 0.49 8.41 -5.38
CA ILE A 179 -0.42 8.05 -6.46
C ILE A 179 -1.61 7.36 -5.81
N LEU A 180 -2.79 7.97 -5.88
CA LEU A 180 -3.98 7.53 -5.15
C LEU A 180 -4.68 6.34 -5.84
N LYS A 181 -4.57 6.29 -7.17
CA LYS A 181 -5.22 5.27 -7.98
C LYS A 181 -4.25 4.71 -9.01
N GLN A 182 -4.43 3.45 -9.36
CA GLN A 182 -3.63 2.82 -10.42
C GLN A 182 -3.74 3.61 -11.72
N PRO A 183 -2.62 3.82 -12.45
CA PRO A 183 -2.62 4.52 -13.73
C PRO A 183 -3.59 3.91 -14.73
N VAL A 184 -4.44 4.72 -15.33
CA VAL A 184 -5.42 4.28 -16.32
C VAL A 184 -4.99 4.79 -17.70
N PRO A 185 -4.81 3.92 -18.72
CA PRO A 185 -4.53 4.37 -20.08
C PRO A 185 -5.66 5.27 -20.61
N THR A 186 -5.29 6.35 -21.30
CA THR A 186 -6.26 7.25 -21.92
C THR A 186 -6.87 6.64 -23.19
N ASP A 187 -6.17 5.71 -23.84
CA ASP A 187 -6.64 4.99 -25.00
C ASP A 187 -7.35 3.69 -24.57
N LYS A 188 -8.60 3.52 -25.01
CA LYS A 188 -9.41 2.35 -24.70
C LYS A 188 -8.81 1.06 -25.26
N SER A 189 -8.26 1.11 -26.47
CA SER A 189 -7.65 -0.08 -27.11
C SER A 189 -6.44 -0.57 -26.31
N LEU A 190 -5.64 0.35 -25.80
CA LEU A 190 -4.51 0.05 -24.93
C LEU A 190 -4.97 -0.49 -23.57
N SER A 191 -6.02 0.09 -22.99
CA SER A 191 -6.63 -0.40 -21.77
C SER A 191 -7.13 -1.83 -21.90
N ASP A 192 -7.83 -2.14 -22.99
CA ASP A 192 -8.33 -3.48 -23.29
C ASP A 192 -7.18 -4.49 -23.48
N ALA A 193 -6.12 -4.10 -24.18
CA ALA A 193 -4.94 -4.94 -24.38
C ALA A 193 -4.20 -5.22 -23.05
N ILE A 194 -4.05 -4.21 -22.18
CA ILE A 194 -3.44 -4.38 -20.85
C ILE A 194 -4.30 -5.31 -19.98
N ASN A 195 -5.61 -5.10 -19.96
CA ASN A 195 -6.54 -5.94 -19.21
C ASN A 195 -6.52 -7.39 -19.69
N ALA A 196 -6.46 -7.62 -21.01
CA ALA A 196 -6.31 -8.96 -21.60
C ALA A 196 -4.99 -9.62 -21.16
N LYS A 197 -3.87 -8.87 -21.18
CA LYS A 197 -2.56 -9.35 -20.71
C LYS A 197 -2.56 -9.71 -19.22
N ILE A 198 -3.19 -8.88 -18.39
CA ILE A 198 -3.32 -9.14 -16.94
C ILE A 198 -4.13 -10.41 -16.70
N ARG A 199 -5.27 -10.59 -17.38
CA ARG A 199 -6.08 -11.82 -17.30
C ARG A 199 -5.30 -13.05 -17.72
N ALA A 200 -4.62 -12.99 -18.88
CA ALA A 200 -3.80 -14.10 -19.35
C ALA A 200 -2.68 -14.49 -18.35
N LYS A 201 -2.06 -13.50 -17.70
CA LYS A 201 -1.07 -13.74 -16.65
C LYS A 201 -1.69 -14.39 -15.41
N GLN A 202 -2.86 -13.92 -14.97
CA GLN A 202 -3.59 -14.51 -13.83
C GLN A 202 -4.04 -15.95 -14.13
N ASP A 203 -4.53 -16.22 -15.34
CA ASP A 203 -4.92 -17.56 -15.78
C ASP A 203 -3.73 -18.53 -15.81
N ALA A 204 -2.58 -18.06 -16.32
CA ALA A 204 -1.35 -18.84 -16.30
C ALA A 204 -0.85 -19.12 -14.88
N GLU A 205 -0.92 -18.16 -13.98
CA GLU A 205 -0.54 -18.29 -12.57
C GLU A 205 -1.49 -19.24 -11.82
N THR A 206 -2.78 -19.13 -12.08
CA THR A 206 -3.81 -20.05 -11.53
C THR A 206 -3.58 -21.48 -12.01
N SER A 207 -3.33 -21.67 -13.32
CA SER A 207 -3.02 -22.98 -13.88
C SER A 207 -1.75 -23.59 -13.29
N LYS A 208 -0.72 -22.78 -13.05
CA LYS A 208 0.51 -23.21 -12.38
C LYS A 208 0.25 -23.63 -10.93
N MET A 209 -0.56 -22.87 -10.19
CA MET A 209 -0.95 -23.25 -8.81
C MET A 209 -1.77 -24.54 -8.77
N GLN A 210 -2.70 -24.74 -9.71
CA GLN A 210 -3.48 -25.97 -9.83
C GLN A 210 -2.59 -27.18 -10.14
N LEU A 211 -1.61 -27.02 -11.04
CA LEU A 211 -0.65 -28.08 -11.32
C LEU A 211 0.18 -28.44 -10.09
N GLN A 212 0.68 -27.43 -9.37
CA GLN A 212 1.43 -27.67 -8.12
C GLN A 212 0.57 -28.38 -7.06
N SER A 213 -0.68 -27.98 -6.91
CA SER A 213 -1.64 -28.63 -5.99
C SER A 213 -1.89 -30.09 -6.38
N SER A 214 -2.07 -30.38 -7.68
CA SER A 214 -2.26 -31.75 -8.18
C SER A 214 -1.03 -32.63 -7.95
N ILE A 215 0.17 -32.07 -8.18
CA ILE A 215 1.43 -32.79 -7.88
C ILE A 215 1.58 -33.06 -6.37
N ALA A 216 1.25 -32.08 -5.53
CA ALA A 216 1.30 -32.24 -4.07
C ALA A 216 0.32 -33.33 -3.59
N GLU A 217 -0.89 -33.33 -4.13
CA GLU A 217 -1.90 -34.35 -3.79
C GLU A 217 -1.48 -35.73 -4.27
N ALA A 218 -0.95 -35.89 -5.49
CA ALA A 218 -0.40 -37.14 -5.99
C ALA A 218 0.75 -37.67 -5.10
N ASN A 219 1.68 -36.79 -4.71
CA ASN A 219 2.77 -37.15 -3.80
C ASN A 219 2.27 -37.58 -2.43
N LYS A 220 1.23 -36.94 -1.90
CA LYS A 220 0.59 -37.27 -0.64
C LYS A 220 -0.06 -38.67 -0.72
N GLN A 221 -0.75 -38.99 -1.82
CA GLN A 221 -1.36 -40.32 -2.03
C GLN A 221 -0.29 -41.42 -2.13
N ILE A 222 0.81 -41.17 -2.85
CA ILE A 222 1.95 -42.08 -2.94
C ILE A 222 2.58 -42.30 -1.57
N ALA A 223 2.81 -41.26 -0.80
CA ALA A 223 3.36 -41.34 0.55
C ALA A 223 2.44 -42.14 1.49
N LYS A 224 1.12 -41.89 1.41
CA LYS A 224 0.13 -42.66 2.17
C LYS A 224 0.14 -44.17 1.80
N ALA A 225 0.09 -44.46 0.50
CA ALA A 225 0.12 -45.85 0.04
C ALA A 225 1.41 -46.60 0.46
N ARG A 226 2.56 -45.92 0.43
CA ARG A 226 3.83 -46.48 0.96
C ARG A 226 3.78 -46.71 2.45
N GLY A 227 3.22 -45.75 3.22
CA GLY A 227 3.04 -45.85 4.66
C GLY A 227 2.10 -47.00 5.03
N ASP A 228 0.96 -47.15 4.35
CA ASP A 228 -0.01 -48.23 4.56
C ASP A 228 0.62 -49.61 4.23
N SER A 229 1.39 -49.67 3.14
CA SER A 229 2.11 -50.92 2.77
C SER A 229 3.18 -51.26 3.81
N ALA A 230 3.99 -50.31 4.24
CA ALA A 230 5.01 -50.53 5.28
C ALA A 230 4.37 -50.98 6.61
N THR A 231 3.27 -50.36 7.00
CA THR A 231 2.51 -50.73 8.21
C THR A 231 2.01 -52.17 8.13
N LYS A 232 1.45 -52.58 6.98
CA LYS A 232 1.00 -54.00 6.78
C LYS A 232 2.15 -54.99 6.88
N VAL A 233 3.31 -54.66 6.28
CA VAL A 233 4.51 -55.54 6.36
C VAL A 233 5.02 -55.64 7.81
N ILE A 234 5.11 -54.51 8.54
CA ILE A 234 5.55 -54.51 9.94
C ILE A 234 4.61 -55.28 10.83
N ASN A 235 3.29 -55.12 10.66
CA ASN A 235 2.29 -55.88 11.41
C ASN A 235 2.40 -57.39 11.12
N ALA A 236 2.50 -57.79 9.84
CA ALA A 236 2.67 -59.19 9.46
C ALA A 236 3.96 -59.81 10.01
N MET A 237 5.07 -59.05 10.02
CA MET A 237 6.32 -59.49 10.64
C MET A 237 6.17 -59.65 12.16
N GLY A 238 5.50 -58.69 12.83
CA GLY A 238 5.20 -58.75 14.25
C GLY A 238 4.32 -59.97 14.63
N GLU A 239 3.27 -60.22 13.83
CA GLU A 239 2.43 -61.39 14.00
C GLU A 239 3.21 -62.70 13.79
N ALA A 240 4.02 -62.78 12.74
CA ALA A 240 4.85 -63.98 12.48
C ALA A 240 5.86 -64.25 13.61
N GLU A 241 6.49 -63.17 14.14
CA GLU A 241 7.40 -63.30 15.27
C GLU A 241 6.69 -63.68 16.56
N ALA A 242 5.48 -63.15 16.82
CA ALA A 242 4.65 -63.55 17.96
C ALA A 242 4.23 -65.00 17.87
N VAL A 243 3.78 -65.47 16.69
CA VAL A 243 3.43 -66.90 16.46
C VAL A 243 4.65 -67.79 16.68
N LYS A 244 5.85 -67.35 16.16
CA LYS A 244 7.09 -68.17 16.38
C LYS A 244 7.46 -68.27 17.85
N LYS A 245 7.33 -67.18 18.62
CA LYS A 245 7.57 -67.19 20.09
C LYS A 245 6.55 -68.07 20.81
N ILE A 246 5.29 -67.99 20.42
CA ILE A 246 4.23 -68.88 20.99
C ILE A 246 4.53 -70.35 20.68
N GLN A 247 4.93 -70.68 19.45
CA GLN A 247 5.29 -72.04 19.06
C GLN A 247 6.48 -72.60 19.85
N GLN A 248 7.44 -71.80 20.21
CA GLN A 248 8.61 -72.15 21.00
C GLN A 248 8.25 -72.49 22.46
N VAL A 249 7.20 -71.91 23.01
CA VAL A 249 6.76 -72.11 24.41
C VAL A 249 5.64 -73.17 24.53
N LEU A 250 4.92 -73.39 23.44
CA LEU A 250 3.82 -74.36 23.40
C LEU A 250 4.36 -75.84 23.41
N THR A 251 4.46 -76.42 24.60
CA THR A 251 4.68 -77.84 24.75
C THR A 251 3.34 -78.56 24.51
N PRO A 252 3.39 -79.85 24.02
CA PRO A 252 2.16 -80.69 23.85
C PRO A 252 1.27 -80.75 25.10
N THR A 253 1.87 -80.82 26.26
CA THR A 253 1.22 -80.83 27.58
C THR A 253 0.45 -79.50 27.87
N TYR A 254 0.98 -78.36 27.47
CA TYR A 254 0.31 -77.08 27.64
C TYR A 254 -0.89 -76.94 26.72
N VAL A 255 -0.80 -77.48 25.50
CA VAL A 255 -1.93 -77.49 24.55
C VAL A 255 -3.09 -78.32 25.08
N GLU A 256 -2.76 -79.52 25.68
CA GLU A 256 -3.78 -80.34 26.32
C GLU A 256 -4.40 -79.72 27.56
N TYR A 257 -3.60 -78.99 28.37
CA TYR A 257 -4.09 -78.22 29.51
C TYR A 257 -5.07 -77.10 29.06
N ILE A 258 -4.75 -76.34 28.02
CA ILE A 258 -5.64 -75.32 27.46
C ILE A 258 -6.93 -75.92 26.91
N LYS A 259 -6.85 -77.06 26.20
CA LYS A 259 -8.04 -77.79 25.74
C LYS A 259 -8.92 -78.19 26.89
N ALA A 260 -8.33 -78.80 27.94
CA ALA A 260 -9.05 -79.21 29.13
C ALA A 260 -9.66 -78.05 29.92
N SER A 261 -8.94 -76.95 30.09
CA SER A 261 -9.40 -75.75 30.82
C SER A 261 -10.50 -74.93 30.10
N ARG A 262 -10.57 -75.02 28.79
CA ARG A 262 -11.62 -74.43 27.98
C ARG A 262 -12.78 -75.33 27.59
N TRP A 263 -12.72 -76.59 28.04
CA TRP A 263 -13.78 -77.55 27.79
C TRP A 263 -15.02 -77.19 28.63
N ASN A 264 -16.13 -77.02 27.97
CA ASN A 264 -17.43 -76.71 28.58
C ASN A 264 -18.19 -77.91 29.11
N GLY A 265 -17.52 -79.08 29.19
CA GLY A 265 -18.13 -80.31 29.68
C GLY A 265 -19.08 -81.05 28.72
N VAL A 266 -19.29 -80.51 27.53
CA VAL A 266 -20.19 -81.08 26.52
C VAL A 266 -19.37 -81.98 25.56
N GLN A 267 -19.71 -83.26 25.48
CA GLN A 267 -19.06 -84.19 24.56
C GLN A 267 -19.46 -83.83 23.11
N PRO A 268 -18.50 -83.71 22.16
CA PRO A 268 -18.85 -83.46 20.78
C PRO A 268 -19.76 -84.57 20.23
N SER A 269 -20.85 -84.17 19.62
CA SER A 269 -21.87 -85.13 19.12
C SER A 269 -21.46 -85.97 17.89
N VAL A 270 -20.27 -85.73 17.37
CA VAL A 270 -19.66 -86.51 16.28
C VAL A 270 -18.16 -86.70 16.55
N VAL A 271 -17.77 -87.91 16.87
CA VAL A 271 -16.40 -88.41 16.86
C VAL A 271 -16.18 -89.13 15.55
N GLY A 272 -15.70 -88.51 14.53
CA GLY A 272 -15.31 -89.11 13.27
C GLY A 272 -14.05 -89.94 13.47
N GLY A 273 -14.09 -91.25 13.34
CA GLY A 273 -12.93 -92.07 13.26
C GLY A 273 -12.14 -91.81 12.00
N GLY A 274 -10.90 -91.35 12.16
CA GLY A 274 -9.93 -91.21 11.07
C GLY A 274 -10.06 -89.95 10.25
N GLY A 275 -9.33 -88.86 10.65
CA GLY A 275 -8.85 -87.83 9.79
C GLY A 275 -9.86 -86.77 9.31
N GLY A 276 -10.07 -85.73 10.08
CA GLY A 276 -10.78 -84.51 9.64
C GLY A 276 -11.92 -84.15 10.59
N MET A 277 -11.63 -83.15 11.47
CA MET A 277 -12.62 -82.50 12.33
C MET A 277 -13.50 -81.55 11.51
N ILE A 278 -14.76 -81.88 11.28
CA ILE A 278 -15.74 -80.99 10.67
C ILE A 278 -16.29 -80.09 11.78
N LEU A 279 -15.87 -78.84 11.78
CA LEU A 279 -16.45 -77.81 12.63
C LEU A 279 -17.78 -77.32 12.01
N GLN A 280 -18.90 -77.67 12.67
CA GLN A 280 -20.19 -77.12 12.34
C GLN A 280 -20.34 -75.79 13.04
N LEU A 281 -20.25 -74.68 12.27
CA LEU A 281 -20.59 -73.31 12.73
C LEU A 281 -22.11 -73.22 12.83
N LYS A 282 -22.62 -73.07 14.06
CA LYS A 282 -24.01 -72.70 14.31
C LYS A 282 -24.18 -71.19 14.03
N GLN A 283 -25.13 -70.89 13.15
CA GLN A 283 -25.55 -69.47 12.87
C GLN A 283 -26.06 -68.73 14.11
#